data_271228e32168c2febb54a862930a133a
#
_entry.id   271228e32168c2febb54a862930a133a
#
_cell.length_a   1.000
_cell.length_b   1.000
_cell.length_c   1.000
_cell.angle_alpha   90.00
_cell.angle_beta   90.00
_cell.angle_gamma   90.00
#
_symmetry.space_group_name_H-M   'P 1'
#
loop_
_entity.id
_entity.type
_entity.pdbx_description
1 polymer ?
#
loop_
_entity_poly.entity_id
_entity_poly.type
_entity_poly.pdbx_seq_one_letter_code
_entity_poly.pdbx_strand_id
1 'polypeptide(L)'
;MSRVETIGPERAAELIKQGAVLVDIRESSEYARENIPGARHHALSQIGARHAARQGETVLIYHCKSGTRTRMNAGRLAGASGNCEVYLLGGGIEAWKRAGLATSAATAAPAGGAPQGGVIGRLSALFR
;
A
#
# COMPACT_ATOMS: atom_id res chain seq x y z
N MET A 1 -6.60 21.51 10.71
CA MET A 1 -5.65 20.48 11.17
C MET A 1 -6.10 19.12 10.70
N SER A 2 -5.18 18.39 10.08
CA SER A 2 -5.51 17.07 9.54
C SER A 2 -5.64 16.05 10.65
N ARG A 3 -6.67 15.23 10.57
CA ARG A 3 -6.82 14.10 11.48
C ARG A 3 -6.33 12.85 10.76
N VAL A 4 -5.46 12.10 11.44
CA VAL A 4 -4.97 10.82 10.93
C VAL A 4 -5.63 9.70 11.71
N GLU A 5 -6.23 8.78 11.00
CA GLU A 5 -6.97 7.69 11.62
C GLU A 5 -6.42 6.36 11.13
N THR A 6 -6.26 5.40 12.05
CA THR A 6 -5.83 4.05 11.70
C THR A 6 -7.07 3.22 11.41
N ILE A 7 -7.05 2.50 10.29
CA ILE A 7 -8.18 1.67 9.88
C ILE A 7 -7.69 0.26 9.56
N GLY A 8 -8.61 -0.70 9.60
CA GLY A 8 -8.28 -2.07 9.26
C GLY A 8 -8.30 -2.31 7.76
N PRO A 9 -7.83 -3.51 7.36
CA PRO A 9 -7.73 -3.84 5.93
C PRO A 9 -9.06 -3.81 5.19
N GLU A 10 -10.14 -4.28 5.82
CA GLU A 10 -11.44 -4.30 5.15
C GLU A 10 -11.95 -2.90 4.87
N ARG A 11 -11.79 -1.99 5.85
CA ARG A 11 -12.19 -0.61 5.66
C ARG A 11 -11.32 0.05 4.59
N ALA A 12 -10.03 -0.23 4.60
CA ALA A 12 -9.12 0.30 3.60
C ALA A 12 -9.53 -0.16 2.20
N ALA A 13 -9.82 -1.45 2.05
CA ALA A 13 -10.24 -1.99 0.76
C ALA A 13 -11.50 -1.28 0.26
N GLU A 14 -12.43 -1.00 1.17
CA GLU A 14 -13.66 -0.31 0.82
C GLU A 14 -13.39 1.11 0.34
N LEU A 15 -12.56 1.83 1.06
CA LEU A 15 -12.20 3.19 0.67
C LEU A 15 -11.49 3.23 -0.68
N ILE A 16 -10.64 2.23 -0.94
CA ILE A 16 -9.94 2.14 -2.22
C ILE A 16 -10.96 1.97 -3.35
N LYS A 17 -11.98 1.17 -3.15
CA LYS A 17 -13.05 1.02 -4.14
C LYS A 17 -13.76 2.34 -4.41
N GLN A 18 -13.78 3.22 -3.44
CA GLN A 18 -14.42 4.53 -3.55
C GLN A 18 -13.48 5.61 -4.06
N GLY A 19 -12.26 5.24 -4.43
CA GLY A 19 -11.32 6.17 -5.03
C GLY A 19 -10.15 6.58 -4.17
N ALA A 20 -10.04 6.05 -2.94
CA ALA A 20 -8.88 6.35 -2.11
C ALA A 20 -7.62 5.78 -2.73
N VAL A 21 -6.50 6.47 -2.53
CA VAL A 21 -5.21 6.04 -3.06
C VAL A 21 -4.41 5.39 -1.93
N LEU A 22 -3.97 4.16 -2.17
CA LEU A 22 -3.12 3.45 -1.22
C LEU A 22 -1.66 3.77 -1.55
N VAL A 23 -0.90 4.19 -0.56
CA VAL A 23 0.49 4.59 -0.72
C VAL A 23 1.37 3.69 0.14
N ASP A 24 2.29 2.98 -0.51
CA ASP A 24 3.25 2.09 0.16
C ASP A 24 4.50 2.90 0.48
N ILE A 25 4.79 3.07 1.76
CA ILE A 25 5.96 3.86 2.19
C ILE A 25 7.18 3.01 2.49
N ARG A 26 7.13 1.70 2.20
CA ARG A 26 8.25 0.82 2.44
C ARG A 26 9.39 1.13 1.45
N GLU A 27 10.55 0.56 1.72
CA GLU A 27 11.67 0.75 0.81
C GLU A 27 11.47 -0.01 -0.50
N SER A 28 12.20 0.40 -1.52
CA SER A 28 12.04 -0.15 -2.87
C SER A 28 12.22 -1.66 -2.93
N SER A 29 13.15 -2.21 -2.15
CA SER A 29 13.40 -3.65 -2.14
C SER A 29 12.21 -4.42 -1.58
N GLU A 30 11.55 -3.86 -0.56
CA GLU A 30 10.35 -4.49 0.00
C GLU A 30 9.21 -4.46 -1.00
N TYR A 31 9.01 -3.30 -1.61
CA TYR A 31 7.95 -3.12 -2.60
C TYR A 31 8.15 -4.06 -3.79
N ALA A 32 9.39 -4.19 -4.25
CA ALA A 32 9.69 -5.05 -5.40
C ALA A 32 9.44 -6.52 -5.08
N ARG A 33 9.65 -6.92 -3.82
CA ARG A 33 9.47 -8.31 -3.43
C ARG A 33 8.00 -8.70 -3.35
N GLU A 34 7.19 -7.83 -2.79
CA GLU A 34 5.75 -8.07 -2.66
C GLU A 34 5.06 -6.74 -2.42
N ASN A 35 3.92 -6.53 -3.07
CA ASN A 35 3.19 -5.28 -2.89
C ASN A 35 1.69 -5.53 -3.02
N ILE A 36 0.91 -4.54 -2.63
CA ILE A 36 -0.54 -4.58 -2.80
C ILE A 36 -0.84 -4.01 -4.19
N PRO A 37 -1.53 -4.77 -5.05
CA PRO A 37 -1.82 -4.30 -6.41
C PRO A 37 -2.56 -2.96 -6.36
N GLY A 38 -2.13 -2.04 -7.19
CA GLY A 38 -2.72 -0.71 -7.26
C GLY A 38 -2.14 0.28 -6.28
N ALA A 39 -1.32 -0.16 -5.32
CA ALA A 39 -0.69 0.77 -4.39
C ALA A 39 0.39 1.57 -5.11
N ARG A 40 0.43 2.87 -4.81
CA ARG A 40 1.49 3.72 -5.32
C ARG A 40 2.67 3.64 -4.36
N HIS A 41 3.86 3.46 -4.89
CA HIS A 41 5.06 3.40 -4.06
C HIS A 41 5.64 4.79 -3.87
N HIS A 42 5.83 5.17 -2.61
CA HIS A 42 6.48 6.42 -2.28
C HIS A 42 7.24 6.20 -0.97
N ALA A 43 8.50 5.80 -1.08
CA ALA A 43 9.29 5.42 0.08
C ALA A 43 9.34 6.55 1.10
N LEU A 44 9.29 6.17 2.38
CA LEU A 44 9.30 7.13 3.47
C LEU A 44 10.50 8.07 3.38
N SER A 45 11.64 7.56 2.92
CA SER A 45 12.85 8.37 2.78
C SER A 45 12.70 9.52 1.78
N GLN A 46 11.69 9.45 0.90
CA GLN A 46 11.45 10.49 -0.10
C GLN A 46 10.29 11.39 0.25
N ILE A 47 9.52 11.03 1.27
CA ILE A 47 8.39 11.85 1.71
C ILE A 47 8.94 13.04 2.49
N GLY A 48 8.42 14.22 2.20
CA GLY A 48 8.94 15.45 2.79
C GLY A 48 9.69 16.27 1.76
N ALA A 49 10.42 15.62 0.84
CA ALA A 49 10.99 16.30 -0.31
C ALA A 49 9.94 16.52 -1.38
N ARG A 50 8.91 15.64 -1.41
CA ARG A 50 7.81 15.73 -2.37
C ARG A 50 6.52 15.44 -1.66
N HIS A 51 5.45 16.06 -2.15
CA HIS A 51 4.12 15.71 -1.67
C HIS A 51 3.74 14.31 -2.13
N ALA A 52 3.10 13.55 -1.24
CA ALA A 52 2.58 12.25 -1.60
C ALA A 52 1.27 12.36 -2.37
N ALA A 53 0.51 13.42 -2.11
CA ALA A 53 -0.76 13.64 -2.78
C ALA A 53 -0.56 14.22 -4.18
N ARG A 54 -1.43 13.83 -5.09
CA ARG A 54 -1.46 14.37 -6.44
C ARG A 54 -2.76 15.12 -6.65
N GLN A 55 -2.78 15.94 -7.68
CA GLN A 55 -3.95 16.75 -8.00
C GLN A 55 -5.17 15.85 -8.22
N GLY A 56 -6.29 16.23 -7.61
CA GLY A 56 -7.55 15.48 -7.75
C GLY A 56 -7.74 14.40 -6.71
N GLU A 57 -6.72 14.04 -5.98
CA GLU A 57 -6.84 13.03 -4.93
C GLU A 57 -7.38 13.64 -3.66
N THR A 58 -8.27 12.92 -2.98
CA THR A 58 -8.93 13.44 -1.77
C THR A 58 -8.70 12.57 -0.55
N VAL A 59 -8.33 11.30 -0.74
CA VAL A 59 -8.12 10.37 0.38
C VAL A 59 -6.87 9.56 0.12
N LEU A 60 -5.95 9.58 1.07
CA LEU A 60 -4.73 8.79 1.02
C LEU A 60 -4.71 7.81 2.17
N ILE A 61 -4.32 6.57 1.90
CA ILE A 61 -4.13 5.53 2.90
C ILE A 61 -2.68 5.10 2.82
N TYR A 62 -1.93 5.31 3.89
CA TYR A 62 -0.52 4.92 3.91
C TYR A 62 -0.35 3.57 4.57
N HIS A 63 0.53 2.73 4.02
CA HIS A 63 0.85 1.46 4.66
C HIS A 63 2.34 1.18 4.65
N CYS A 64 2.75 0.37 5.60
CA CYS A 64 4.09 -0.17 5.64
C CYS A 64 3.98 -1.68 5.87
N LYS A 65 4.97 -2.30 6.48
CA LYS A 65 4.94 -3.75 6.68
C LYS A 65 3.99 -4.14 7.80
N SER A 66 4.18 -3.56 8.99
CA SER A 66 3.44 -3.95 10.19
C SER A 66 2.61 -2.84 10.81
N GLY A 67 2.67 -1.65 10.23
CA GLY A 67 1.98 -0.47 10.77
C GLY A 67 2.84 0.40 11.66
N THR A 68 4.06 -0.04 12.00
CA THR A 68 4.91 0.71 12.91
C THR A 68 5.44 1.99 12.26
N ARG A 69 5.97 1.87 11.05
CA ARG A 69 6.55 3.04 10.38
C ARG A 69 5.52 4.12 10.08
N THR A 70 4.31 3.71 9.67
CA THR A 70 3.26 4.69 9.41
C THR A 70 2.83 5.38 10.70
N ARG A 71 2.67 4.61 11.77
CA ARG A 71 2.24 5.18 13.06
C ARG A 71 3.27 6.15 13.61
N MET A 72 4.55 5.79 13.51
CA MET A 72 5.62 6.64 14.03
C MET A 72 5.84 7.90 13.20
N ASN A 73 5.36 7.91 11.97
CA ASN A 73 5.57 9.03 11.06
C ASN A 73 4.25 9.70 10.66
N ALA A 74 3.21 9.51 11.47
CA ALA A 74 1.86 9.98 11.11
C ALA A 74 1.81 11.48 10.81
N GLY A 75 2.47 12.29 11.62
CA GLY A 75 2.48 13.74 11.41
C GLY A 75 3.16 14.14 10.11
N ARG A 76 4.27 13.46 9.81
CA ARG A 76 5.02 13.71 8.59
C ARG A 76 4.19 13.31 7.35
N LEU A 77 3.50 12.18 7.45
CA LEU A 77 2.65 11.72 6.36
C LEU A 77 1.46 12.66 6.15
N ALA A 78 0.86 13.11 7.23
CA ALA A 78 -0.22 14.07 7.13
C ALA A 78 0.25 15.36 6.46
N GLY A 79 1.44 15.84 6.84
CA GLY A 79 2.00 17.04 6.24
C GLY A 79 2.28 16.90 4.75
N ALA A 80 2.59 15.70 4.30
CA ALA A 80 2.86 15.43 2.88
C ALA A 80 1.58 15.25 2.07
N SER A 81 0.43 15.24 2.72
CA SER A 81 -0.83 14.86 2.08
C SER A 81 -1.69 16.04 1.65
N GLY A 82 -1.20 17.26 1.84
CA GLY A 82 -1.96 18.45 1.47
C GLY A 82 -3.30 18.49 2.19
N ASN A 83 -4.38 18.64 1.44
CA ASN A 83 -5.72 18.70 2.00
C ASN A 83 -6.46 17.37 2.01
N CYS A 84 -5.78 16.28 1.66
CA CYS A 84 -6.41 14.97 1.64
C CYS A 84 -6.73 14.48 3.04
N GLU A 85 -7.79 13.68 3.15
CA GLU A 85 -7.99 12.86 4.33
C GLU A 85 -6.89 11.81 4.37
N VAL A 86 -6.40 11.53 5.57
CA VAL A 86 -5.28 10.60 5.74
C VAL A 86 -5.67 9.47 6.67
N TYR A 87 -5.44 8.26 6.18
CA TYR A 87 -5.61 7.05 6.98
C TYR A 87 -4.32 6.26 6.99
N LEU A 88 -4.12 5.48 8.05
CA LEU A 88 -3.02 4.54 8.14
C LEU A 88 -3.61 3.15 8.15
N LEU A 89 -3.02 2.24 7.38
CA LEU A 89 -3.47 0.84 7.36
C LEU A 89 -2.89 0.13 8.58
N GLY A 90 -3.75 -0.15 9.56
CA GLY A 90 -3.34 -0.84 10.77
C GLY A 90 -2.81 -2.23 10.44
N GLY A 91 -1.64 -2.56 10.98
CA GLY A 91 -1.00 -3.84 10.73
C GLY A 91 -0.32 -3.95 9.38
N GLY A 92 -0.42 -2.93 8.54
CA GLY A 92 0.29 -2.88 7.26
C GLY A 92 -0.07 -4.00 6.31
N ILE A 93 0.87 -4.30 5.40
CA ILE A 93 0.65 -5.37 4.42
C ILE A 93 0.45 -6.73 5.10
N GLU A 94 1.03 -6.93 6.28
CA GLU A 94 0.84 -8.17 7.02
C GLU A 94 -0.62 -8.39 7.39
N ALA A 95 -1.28 -7.36 7.91
CA ALA A 95 -2.69 -7.45 8.26
C ALA A 95 -3.55 -7.59 7.00
N TRP A 96 -3.18 -6.91 5.93
CA TRP A 96 -3.86 -7.01 4.64
C TRP A 96 -3.88 -8.47 4.16
N LYS A 97 -2.73 -9.13 4.24
CA LYS A 97 -2.61 -10.55 3.84
C LYS A 97 -3.42 -11.46 4.76
N ARG A 98 -3.38 -11.21 6.07
CA ARG A 98 -4.14 -12.02 7.03
C ARG A 98 -5.64 -11.90 6.79
N ALA A 99 -6.09 -10.76 6.27
CA ALA A 99 -7.49 -10.56 5.93
C ALA A 99 -7.89 -11.26 4.63
N GLY A 100 -6.93 -11.90 3.97
CA GLY A 100 -7.20 -12.62 2.73
C GLY A 100 -7.23 -11.74 1.49
N LEU A 101 -6.75 -10.51 1.60
CA LEU A 101 -6.75 -9.59 0.47
C LEU A 101 -5.50 -9.80 -0.38
N ALA A 102 -5.62 -9.51 -1.67
CA ALA A 102 -4.61 -9.89 -2.65
C ALA A 102 -3.32 -9.09 -2.53
N THR A 103 -2.19 -9.77 -2.69
CA THR A 103 -0.91 -9.14 -2.90
C THR A 103 -0.27 -9.71 -4.15
N SER A 104 0.71 -9.00 -4.69
CA SER A 104 1.47 -9.45 -5.84
C SER A 104 2.91 -9.63 -5.38
N ALA A 105 3.35 -10.89 -5.36
CA ALA A 105 4.74 -11.19 -5.03
C ALA A 105 5.56 -11.26 -6.29
N ALA A 106 6.77 -10.71 -6.24
CA ALA A 106 7.70 -10.88 -7.35
C ALA A 106 7.96 -12.37 -7.48
N THR A 107 7.63 -12.95 -8.61
CA THR A 107 8.01 -14.30 -8.86
C THR A 107 9.51 -14.32 -8.96
N ALA A 108 10.07 -15.15 -8.16
CA ALA A 108 11.46 -15.45 -8.36
C ALA A 108 11.51 -15.99 -9.76
N ALA A 109 11.89 -15.34 -10.54
CA ALA A 109 11.65 -15.66 -11.83
C ALA A 109 12.05 -16.92 -12.33
N PRO A 110 11.70 -16.98 -12.33
CA PRO A 110 11.58 -17.68 -12.65
C PRO A 110 11.95 -17.95 -13.12
N ALA A 111 12.12 -18.24 -13.10
CA ALA A 111 12.10 -18.52 -13.34
C ALA A 111 11.74 -18.78 -13.81
N GLY A 112 11.66 -18.83 -14.17
CA GLY A 112 11.13 -19.12 -14.40
C GLY A 112 10.35 -19.17 -14.48
N GLY A 113 10.09 -19.32 -14.72
CA GLY A 113 9.34 -19.53 -14.56
C GLY A 113 8.48 -19.45 -14.64
N ALA A 114 8.22 -19.74 -14.93
CA ALA A 114 7.39 -19.95 -14.79
C ALA A 114 6.46 -19.80 -14.75
N PRO A 115 6.14 -20.01 -14.98
CA PRO A 115 5.12 -20.07 -14.78
C PRO A 115 4.16 -19.86 -14.65
N GLN A 116 4.11 -19.94 -14.78
CA GLN A 116 3.29 -19.94 -14.48
C GLN A 116 2.37 -19.70 -14.21
N GLY A 117 2.55 -19.80 -14.39
CA GLY A 117 1.82 -19.83 -14.05
C GLY A 117 1.23 -19.45 -13.68
N GLY A 118 1.31 -19.43 -13.87
CA GLY A 118 0.79 -19.35 -13.43
C GLY A 118 0.27 -18.78 -13.09
N VAL A 119 0.35 -18.85 -13.30
CA VAL A 119 -0.19 -18.64 -12.86
C VAL A 119 -0.80 -18.24 -12.63
N ILE A 120 -0.58 -18.33 -12.78
CA ILE A 120 -1.19 -18.32 -12.42
C ILE A 120 -1.80 -18.11 -12.12
N GLY A 121 -1.45 -18.18 -12.26
CA GLY A 121 -1.95 -18.33 -11.82
C GLY A 121 -2.44 -17.85 -11.49
N ARG A 122 -2.44 -17.98 -11.95
CA ARG A 122 -3.01 -17.84 -11.58
C ARG A 122 -3.54 -17.23 -11.43
N LEU A 123 -3.13 -17.23 -11.79
CA LEU A 123 -3.79 -17.03 -11.69
C LEU A 123 -4.28 -16.81 -11.40
N SER A 124 -3.83 -16.82 -11.50
CA SER A 124 -4.41 -16.87 -11.22
C SER A 124 -4.83 -16.52 -10.93
N ALA A 125 -4.33 -16.53 -11.07
CA ALA A 125 -4.77 -16.45 -10.78
C ALA A 125 -5.20 -15.91 -10.63
N LEU A 126 -5.12 -15.75 -11.18
CA LEU A 126 -5.58 -15.57 -10.99
C LEU A 126 -6.01 -15.25 -10.78
N PHE A 127 -5.64 -15.17 -10.88
CA PHE A 127 -6.15 -15.15 -10.64
C PHE A 127 -6.45 -15.21 -10.42
N ARG A 128 -5.94 -15.31 -10.76
CA ARG A 128 -6.22 -15.64 -10.61
C ARG A 128 -6.40 -15.63 -10.42
#